data_9d6084d055217fa70174b8ddc3460517
#
_entry.id   9d6084d055217fa70174b8ddc3460517
#
_cell.length_a   1.000
_cell.length_b   1.000
_cell.length_c   1.000
_cell.angle_alpha   90.00
_cell.angle_beta   90.00
_cell.angle_gamma   90.00
#
_symmetry.space_group_name_H-M   'P 1'
#
loop_
_entity.id
_entity.type
_entity.pdbx_description
1 polymer ?
#
loop_
_entity_poly.entity_id
_entity_poly.type
_entity_poly.pdbx_seq_one_letter_code
_entity_poly.pdbx_strand_id
1 'polypeptide(L)'
;MPQPVNREITVFSSAPRTVTENSADLDNPYGRGAVLVIDVTAASATPSVVFTVKGKSALGSDYYTILASAAITGTGQTVLRIYPGLTASANVTASDVLPRTWRVEAAHADTDSITYSVSANLIV
;
A
#
# COMPACT_ATOMS: atom_id res chain seq x y z
N MET A 1 -30.80 -7.10 -0.60
CA MET A 1 -29.48 -6.71 -1.10
C MET A 1 -28.58 -6.33 0.06
N PRO A 2 -27.41 -6.94 0.21
CA PRO A 2 -26.50 -6.57 1.28
C PRO A 2 -25.95 -5.15 1.08
N GLN A 3 -25.74 -4.46 2.18
CA GLN A 3 -25.11 -3.15 2.17
C GLN A 3 -23.58 -3.33 1.95
N PRO A 4 -22.94 -2.42 1.19
CA PRO A 4 -21.49 -2.40 1.15
C PRO A 4 -20.91 -2.15 2.53
N VAL A 5 -19.85 -2.88 2.88
CA VAL A 5 -19.17 -2.76 4.17
C VAL A 5 -17.67 -2.62 3.95
N ASN A 6 -16.98 -2.08 4.94
CA ASN A 6 -15.52 -2.05 4.92
C ASN A 6 -14.98 -3.49 4.89
N ARG A 7 -13.85 -3.66 4.22
CA ARG A 7 -13.27 -4.97 3.99
C ARG A 7 -11.77 -4.96 4.28
N GLU A 8 -11.33 -5.94 5.04
CA GLU A 8 -9.92 -6.13 5.33
C GLU A 8 -9.29 -7.12 4.36
N ILE A 9 -8.10 -6.81 3.86
CA ILE A 9 -7.34 -7.70 2.98
C ILE A 9 -5.86 -7.72 3.37
N THR A 10 -5.18 -8.81 3.04
CA THR A 10 -3.74 -8.93 3.14
C THR A 10 -3.12 -8.56 1.80
N VAL A 11 -2.24 -7.57 1.78
CA VAL A 11 -1.51 -7.16 0.58
C VAL A 11 -0.20 -7.94 0.46
N PHE A 12 0.60 -7.93 1.53
CA PHE A 12 1.81 -8.73 1.64
C PHE A 12 1.80 -9.45 2.99
N SER A 13 1.95 -10.78 2.95
CA SER A 13 2.15 -11.56 4.18
C SER A 13 3.51 -11.25 4.78
N SER A 14 3.65 -11.38 6.11
CA SER A 14 4.92 -11.16 6.78
C SER A 14 5.99 -12.11 6.26
N ALA A 15 7.08 -11.55 5.73
CA ALA A 15 8.22 -12.30 5.24
C ALA A 15 9.44 -11.38 5.09
N PRO A 16 10.67 -11.91 5.24
CA PRO A 16 11.86 -11.13 4.91
C PRO A 16 11.99 -10.98 3.39
N ARG A 17 12.35 -9.79 2.95
CA ARG A 17 12.50 -9.49 1.52
C ARG A 17 13.72 -8.64 1.28
N THR A 18 14.33 -8.81 0.10
CA THR A 18 15.57 -8.14 -0.29
C THR A 18 15.48 -7.45 -1.66
N VAL A 19 14.36 -7.60 -2.36
CA VAL A 19 14.18 -7.07 -3.71
C VAL A 19 12.82 -6.41 -3.84
N THR A 20 12.69 -5.51 -4.83
CA THR A 20 11.42 -4.87 -5.15
C THR A 20 10.37 -5.91 -5.50
N GLU A 21 9.20 -5.77 -4.91
CA GLU A 21 8.06 -6.65 -5.16
C GLU A 21 6.80 -5.84 -5.41
N ASN A 22 5.93 -6.37 -6.25
CA ASN A 22 4.59 -5.86 -6.47
C ASN A 22 3.59 -6.85 -5.93
N SER A 23 2.54 -6.36 -5.28
CA SER A 23 1.41 -7.22 -4.96
C SER A 23 0.74 -7.69 -6.25
N ALA A 24 -0.07 -8.75 -6.17
CA ALA A 24 -1.02 -9.04 -7.22
C ALA A 24 -2.00 -7.86 -7.37
N ASP A 25 -2.71 -7.79 -8.50
CA ASP A 25 -3.80 -6.84 -8.65
C ASP A 25 -4.88 -7.15 -7.61
N LEU A 26 -5.31 -6.12 -6.91
CA LEU A 26 -6.28 -6.19 -5.84
C LEU A 26 -7.62 -5.64 -6.31
N ASP A 27 -8.70 -6.21 -5.81
CA ASP A 27 -10.05 -5.83 -6.20
C ASP A 27 -10.70 -4.94 -5.14
N ASN A 28 -11.23 -3.81 -5.58
CA ASN A 28 -11.96 -2.87 -4.74
C ASN A 28 -13.37 -2.68 -5.31
N PRO A 29 -14.31 -3.59 -4.99
CA PRO A 29 -15.64 -3.53 -5.61
C PRO A 29 -16.53 -2.40 -5.10
N TYR A 30 -16.33 -1.93 -3.86
CA TYR A 30 -17.25 -0.99 -3.23
C TYR A 30 -16.59 0.19 -2.53
N GLY A 31 -15.29 0.13 -2.27
CA GLY A 31 -14.61 1.13 -1.47
C GLY A 31 -14.29 2.40 -2.24
N ARG A 32 -14.29 3.53 -1.56
CA ARG A 32 -13.82 4.80 -2.12
C ARG A 32 -12.36 5.05 -1.79
N GLY A 33 -11.88 4.42 -0.74
CA GLY A 33 -10.51 4.59 -0.28
C GLY A 33 -10.00 3.40 0.49
N ALA A 34 -8.84 3.56 1.10
CA ALA A 34 -8.20 2.51 1.88
C ALA A 34 -7.35 3.10 2.99
N VAL A 35 -7.21 2.31 4.06
CA VAL A 35 -6.20 2.52 5.08
C VAL A 35 -5.20 1.38 4.94
N LEU A 36 -3.96 1.71 4.64
CA LEU A 36 -2.86 0.74 4.54
C LEU A 36 -2.05 0.76 5.82
N VAL A 37 -1.79 -0.42 6.35
CA VAL A 37 -0.91 -0.58 7.51
C VAL A 37 0.30 -1.39 7.09
N ILE A 38 1.47 -0.77 7.18
CA ILE A 38 2.76 -1.39 6.88
C ILE A 38 3.44 -1.65 8.21
N ASP A 39 3.68 -2.92 8.51
CA ASP A 39 4.27 -3.34 9.79
C ASP A 39 5.62 -3.99 9.53
N VAL A 40 6.69 -3.33 9.98
CA VAL A 40 8.06 -3.83 9.85
C VAL A 40 8.49 -4.38 11.19
N THR A 41 8.80 -5.67 11.23
CA THR A 41 9.16 -6.38 12.47
C THR A 41 10.65 -6.65 12.59
N ALA A 42 11.41 -6.62 11.51
CA ALA A 42 12.86 -6.83 11.52
C ALA A 42 13.50 -6.09 10.36
N ALA A 43 14.71 -5.61 10.57
CA ALA A 43 15.51 -4.94 9.54
C ALA A 43 16.99 -5.24 9.80
N SER A 44 17.73 -5.60 8.75
CA SER A 44 19.15 -5.90 8.81
C SER A 44 19.93 -4.84 8.05
N ALA A 45 21.08 -4.43 8.60
CA ALA A 45 21.93 -3.40 7.98
C ALA A 45 21.17 -2.09 7.76
N THR A 46 21.10 -1.57 6.54
CA THR A 46 20.49 -0.28 6.22
C THR A 46 19.46 -0.41 5.08
N PRO A 47 18.38 -1.18 5.25
CA PRO A 47 17.39 -1.30 4.19
C PRO A 47 16.64 0.01 4.00
N SER A 48 16.09 0.19 2.80
CA SER A 48 15.24 1.33 2.49
C SER A 48 14.18 0.88 1.50
N VAL A 49 12.91 1.01 1.89
CA VAL A 49 11.78 0.56 1.08
C VAL A 49 10.74 1.67 1.01
N VAL A 50 10.28 1.98 -0.20
CA VAL A 50 9.15 2.89 -0.42
C VAL A 50 7.96 2.08 -0.87
N PHE A 51 6.85 2.22 -0.15
CA PHE A 51 5.59 1.56 -0.50
C PHE A 51 4.71 2.53 -1.27
N THR A 52 4.30 2.15 -2.47
CA THR A 52 3.48 2.99 -3.34
C THR A 52 2.16 2.29 -3.64
N VAL A 53 1.06 2.97 -3.36
CA VAL A 53 -0.27 2.54 -3.78
C VAL A 53 -0.49 3.02 -5.20
N LYS A 54 -0.81 2.10 -6.09
CA LYS A 54 -1.00 2.38 -7.51
C LYS A 54 -2.37 1.91 -7.98
N GLY A 55 -3.03 2.76 -8.77
CA GLY A 55 -4.24 2.39 -9.50
C GLY A 55 -3.88 1.82 -10.86
N LYS A 56 -4.74 0.98 -11.39
CA LYS A 56 -4.54 0.40 -12.72
C LYS A 56 -5.48 1.04 -13.73
N SER A 57 -4.97 1.33 -14.92
CA SER A 57 -5.78 1.80 -16.04
C SER A 57 -6.82 0.75 -16.43
N ALA A 58 -8.07 1.18 -16.66
CA ALA A 58 -9.17 0.27 -16.97
C ALA A 58 -8.99 -0.44 -18.33
N LEU A 59 -8.33 0.18 -19.29
CA LEU A 59 -8.19 -0.34 -20.64
C LEU A 59 -6.77 -0.79 -21.00
N GLY A 60 -5.88 -0.81 -20.01
CA GLY A 60 -4.50 -1.14 -20.29
C GLY A 60 -3.84 -1.88 -19.15
N SER A 61 -2.52 -1.97 -19.24
CA SER A 61 -1.69 -2.58 -18.21
C SER A 61 -0.88 -1.55 -17.44
N ASP A 62 -1.18 -0.28 -17.62
CA ASP A 62 -0.44 0.81 -16.98
C ASP A 62 -0.96 1.07 -15.58
N TYR A 63 -0.03 1.46 -14.70
CA TYR A 63 -0.34 1.82 -13.33
C TYR A 63 0.05 3.27 -13.07
N TYR A 64 -0.71 3.94 -12.21
CA TYR A 64 -0.43 5.32 -11.82
C TYR A 64 -0.33 5.41 -10.31
N THR A 65 0.51 6.30 -9.82
CA THR A 65 0.73 6.49 -8.38
C THR A 65 -0.43 7.26 -7.76
N ILE A 66 -0.96 6.72 -6.66
CA ILE A 66 -1.94 7.40 -5.83
C ILE A 66 -1.26 8.00 -4.61
N LEU A 67 -0.46 7.21 -3.89
CA LEU A 67 0.24 7.66 -2.69
C LEU A 67 1.48 6.81 -2.48
N ALA A 68 2.62 7.46 -2.22
CA ALA A 68 3.86 6.80 -1.87
C ALA A 68 4.25 7.14 -0.44
N SER A 69 4.72 6.15 0.32
CA SER A 69 5.26 6.38 1.66
C SER A 69 6.60 7.11 1.58
N ALA A 70 7.03 7.68 2.70
CA ALA A 70 8.44 8.00 2.88
C ALA A 70 9.25 6.70 2.92
N ALA A 71 10.56 6.78 2.71
CA ALA A 71 11.44 5.61 2.81
C ALA A 71 11.36 5.02 4.22
N ILE A 72 11.10 3.72 4.31
CA ILE A 72 11.05 3.00 5.58
C ILE A 72 12.37 2.27 5.74
N THR A 73 13.07 2.56 6.83
CA THR A 73 14.44 2.11 7.05
C THR A 73 14.62 1.26 8.30
N GLY A 74 13.57 1.05 9.07
CA GLY A 74 13.65 0.31 10.33
C GLY A 74 12.31 -0.25 10.76
N THR A 75 12.31 -0.87 11.93
CA THR A 75 11.10 -1.45 12.53
C THR A 75 10.10 -0.39 12.92
N GLY A 76 8.84 -0.76 12.93
CA GLY A 76 7.73 0.11 13.31
C GLY A 76 6.55 -0.04 12.38
N GLN A 77 5.54 0.76 12.61
CA GLN A 77 4.30 0.74 11.87
C GLN A 77 4.12 2.06 11.11
N THR A 78 3.74 1.98 9.85
CA THR A 78 3.40 3.13 9.01
C THR A 78 1.99 2.96 8.50
N VAL A 79 1.19 4.02 8.61
CA VAL A 79 -0.20 4.01 8.15
C VAL A 79 -0.37 5.03 7.03
N LEU A 80 -0.89 4.57 5.90
CA LEU A 80 -1.22 5.42 4.75
C LEU A 80 -2.74 5.47 4.60
N ARG A 81 -3.27 6.66 4.32
CA ARG A 81 -4.72 6.86 4.18
C ARG A 81 -5.06 7.48 2.86
N ILE A 82 -6.03 6.89 2.16
CA ILE A 82 -6.55 7.38 0.88
C ILE A 82 -8.06 7.43 1.00
N TYR A 83 -8.62 8.64 0.87
CA TYR A 83 -10.08 8.82 0.84
C TYR A 83 -10.40 10.21 0.27
N PRO A 84 -11.47 10.34 -0.53
CA PRO A 84 -11.84 11.65 -1.05
C PRO A 84 -12.28 12.59 0.07
N GLY A 85 -11.75 13.81 0.05
CA GLY A 85 -12.06 14.85 1.02
C GLY A 85 -11.13 14.94 2.22
N LEU A 86 -10.16 14.02 2.35
CA LEU A 86 -9.15 14.16 3.40
C LEU A 86 -8.20 15.33 3.08
N THR A 87 -7.61 15.91 4.11
CA THR A 87 -6.53 16.86 3.91
C THR A 87 -5.28 16.11 3.50
N ALA A 88 -4.80 16.37 2.29
CA ALA A 88 -3.61 15.71 1.77
C ALA A 88 -2.38 16.06 2.59
N SER A 89 -1.53 15.06 2.82
CA SER A 89 -0.26 15.21 3.52
C SER A 89 0.77 14.34 2.82
N ALA A 90 1.89 14.92 2.42
CA ALA A 90 2.90 14.20 1.66
C ALA A 90 3.31 12.90 2.37
N ASN A 91 3.34 11.81 1.62
CA ASN A 91 3.76 10.47 2.06
C ASN A 91 2.90 9.83 3.17
N VAL A 92 1.77 10.41 3.50
CA VAL A 92 0.88 9.94 4.57
C VAL A 92 -0.57 9.82 4.12
N THR A 93 -1.09 10.85 3.48
CA THR A 93 -2.52 10.96 3.17
C THR A 93 -2.74 11.51 1.77
N ALA A 94 -3.62 10.85 1.00
CA ALA A 94 -4.08 11.34 -0.29
C ALA A 94 -5.59 11.60 -0.26
N SER A 95 -5.99 12.76 -0.77
CA SER A 95 -7.39 13.06 -1.06
C SER A 95 -7.67 12.56 -2.47
N ASP A 96 -8.02 11.30 -2.59
CA ASP A 96 -8.17 10.61 -3.87
C ASP A 96 -9.14 9.45 -3.74
N VAL A 97 -9.49 8.86 -4.87
CA VAL A 97 -10.38 7.71 -4.95
C VAL A 97 -9.57 6.48 -5.32
N LEU A 98 -9.79 5.39 -4.58
CA LEU A 98 -9.18 4.11 -4.90
C LEU A 98 -9.95 3.44 -6.05
N PRO A 99 -9.31 3.13 -7.19
CA PRO A 99 -10.01 2.50 -8.31
C PRO A 99 -10.35 1.04 -8.05
N ARG A 100 -11.14 0.44 -8.93
CA ARG A 100 -11.55 -0.96 -8.82
C ARG A 100 -10.35 -1.90 -8.77
N THR A 101 -9.38 -1.68 -9.63
CA THR A 101 -8.17 -2.49 -9.66
C THR A 101 -6.97 -1.64 -9.24
N TRP A 102 -6.23 -2.13 -8.26
CA TRP A 102 -5.10 -1.42 -7.69
C TRP A 102 -4.05 -2.41 -7.17
N ARG A 103 -2.87 -1.93 -6.87
CA ARG A 103 -1.82 -2.75 -6.26
C ARG A 103 -0.89 -1.90 -5.39
N VAL A 104 -0.01 -2.57 -4.66
CA VAL A 104 1.05 -1.93 -3.88
C VAL A 104 2.41 -2.40 -4.40
N GLU A 105 3.30 -1.46 -4.63
CA GLU A 105 4.69 -1.74 -4.95
C GLU A 105 5.56 -1.45 -3.73
N ALA A 106 6.40 -2.41 -3.38
CA ALA A 106 7.44 -2.24 -2.36
C ALA A 106 8.77 -2.11 -3.07
N ALA A 107 9.22 -0.87 -3.28
CA ALA A 107 10.45 -0.58 -4.01
C ALA A 107 11.65 -0.57 -3.05
N HIS A 108 12.52 -1.56 -3.20
CA HIS A 108 13.74 -1.70 -2.41
C HIS A 108 14.88 -0.94 -3.06
N ALA A 109 15.53 -0.06 -2.31
CA ALA A 109 16.68 0.71 -2.81
C ALA A 109 17.98 -0.10 -2.78
N ASP A 110 18.03 -1.18 -2.00
CA ASP A 110 19.19 -2.05 -1.86
C ASP A 110 18.75 -3.50 -1.62
N THR A 111 19.69 -4.39 -1.33
CA THR A 111 19.44 -5.81 -1.09
C THR A 111 19.45 -6.17 0.39
N ASP A 112 19.46 -5.21 1.28
CA ASP A 112 19.39 -5.47 2.73
C ASP A 112 18.02 -6.00 3.11
N SER A 113 18.01 -6.97 4.02
CA SER A 113 16.77 -7.66 4.39
C SER A 113 15.90 -6.81 5.30
N ILE A 114 14.61 -6.79 5.00
CA ILE A 114 13.59 -6.16 5.82
C ILE A 114 12.35 -7.07 5.84
N THR A 115 11.85 -7.34 7.03
CA THR A 115 10.68 -8.19 7.22
C THR A 115 9.46 -7.31 7.45
N TYR A 116 8.47 -7.43 6.57
CA TYR A 116 7.26 -6.62 6.66
C TYR A 116 6.02 -7.39 6.24
N SER A 117 4.90 -6.89 6.74
CA SER A 117 3.56 -7.23 6.23
C SER A 117 2.84 -5.95 5.87
N VAL A 118 1.91 -6.05 4.93
CA VAL A 118 1.04 -4.94 4.54
C VAL A 118 -0.38 -5.43 4.50
N SER A 119 -1.24 -4.78 5.26
CA SER A 119 -2.68 -5.02 5.24
C SER A 119 -3.41 -3.75 4.81
N ALA A 120 -4.61 -3.91 4.31
CA ALA A 120 -5.44 -2.78 3.91
C ALA A 120 -6.87 -2.98 4.38
N ASN A 121 -7.49 -1.88 4.77
CA ASN A 121 -8.92 -1.78 5.00
C ASN A 121 -9.50 -0.97 3.85
N LEU A 122 -10.39 -1.58 3.07
CA LEU A 122 -11.11 -0.88 2.02
C LEU A 122 -12.31 -0.18 2.65
N ILE A 123 -12.39 1.14 2.45
CA ILE A 123 -13.38 1.99 3.14
C ILE A 123 -14.47 2.39 2.16
N VAL A 124 -15.69 2.09 2.49
CA VAL A 124 -16.87 2.46 1.68
C VAL A 124 -17.27 3.92 1.85
#